data_d2a960fbae348b07d903c770ae595114
#
_entry.id   d2a960fbae348b07d903c770ae595114
#
_cell.length_a   1.000
_cell.length_b   1.000
_cell.length_c   1.000
_cell.angle_alpha   90.00
_cell.angle_beta   90.00
_cell.angle_gamma   90.00
#
_symmetry.space_group_name_H-M   'P 1'
#
loop_
_entity.id
_entity.type
_entity.pdbx_description
1 polymer ?
#
loop_
_entity_poly.entity_id
_entity_poly.type
_entity_poly.pdbx_seq_one_letter_code
_entity_poly.pdbx_strand_id
1 'polypeptide(L)'
;MKAKNCLIFGGSGQIGRNLIRKFTKNNYRVTVVTRNIHQKSYIIKTQANAGYIDIVEANIFDEKKIRKLFENADICVNLIGILFEKKRGNTFKNIHVIFPSLLAKLCKEYNLKHFIHLSALGINEAIDSNYARSKLEGEANILKNFPTSTILRPSVVYSVDDNFTTSFMTLLNRLPIFPLYYHGKTKFTPIHCSDLTDIIYH
;
A
#
# COMPACT_ATOMS: atom_id res chain seq x y z
N MET A 1 19.04 21.61 6.47
CA MET A 1 17.60 21.40 6.16
C MET A 1 17.08 20.23 6.99
N LYS A 2 15.90 20.35 7.60
CA LYS A 2 15.27 19.22 8.30
C LYS A 2 14.92 18.14 7.29
N ALA A 3 15.32 16.89 7.54
CA ALA A 3 14.96 15.78 6.67
C ALA A 3 13.43 15.63 6.59
N LYS A 4 12.90 15.48 5.37
CA LYS A 4 11.46 15.24 5.18
C LYS A 4 11.09 13.86 5.71
N ASN A 5 9.92 13.73 6.31
CA ASN A 5 9.40 12.48 6.86
C ASN A 5 8.25 11.91 6.02
N CYS A 6 8.43 10.67 5.57
CA CYS A 6 7.43 9.93 4.83
C CYS A 6 6.76 8.89 5.74
N LEU A 7 5.45 9.01 5.94
CA LEU A 7 4.63 8.06 6.70
C LEU A 7 4.10 6.99 5.75
N ILE A 8 4.49 5.73 5.98
CA ILE A 8 4.13 4.60 5.11
C ILE A 8 3.26 3.59 5.85
N PHE A 9 2.06 3.38 5.36
CA PHE A 9 1.18 2.28 5.75
C PHE A 9 1.35 1.11 4.78
N GLY A 10 1.62 -0.09 5.29
CA GLY A 10 1.91 -1.27 4.46
C GLY A 10 3.39 -1.45 4.09
N GLY A 11 4.31 -0.80 4.82
CA GLY A 11 5.75 -0.81 4.56
C GLY A 11 6.43 -2.19 4.64
N SER A 12 5.84 -3.18 5.30
CA SER A 12 6.37 -4.54 5.34
C SER A 12 6.07 -5.38 4.09
N GLY A 13 5.20 -4.91 3.19
CA GLY A 13 4.88 -5.55 1.92
C GLY A 13 5.99 -5.36 0.88
N GLN A 14 5.88 -6.06 -0.24
CA GLN A 14 6.81 -5.98 -1.38
C GLN A 14 7.05 -4.52 -1.83
N ILE A 15 5.99 -3.81 -2.19
CA ILE A 15 6.07 -2.42 -2.64
C ILE A 15 6.63 -1.52 -1.52
N GLY A 16 6.15 -1.73 -0.28
CA GLY A 16 6.58 -0.93 0.87
C GLY A 16 8.08 -1.04 1.15
N ARG A 17 8.66 -2.24 1.08
CA ARG A 17 10.10 -2.45 1.27
C ARG A 17 10.93 -1.73 0.20
N ASN A 18 10.53 -1.83 -1.06
CA ASN A 18 11.21 -1.12 -2.15
C ASN A 18 11.08 0.39 -1.98
N LEU A 19 9.91 0.87 -1.58
CA LEU A 19 9.66 2.30 -1.34
C LEU A 19 10.50 2.85 -0.17
N ILE A 20 10.61 2.11 0.93
CA ILE A 20 11.49 2.48 2.06
C ILE A 20 12.92 2.69 1.56
N ARG A 21 13.48 1.74 0.80
CA ARG A 21 14.82 1.87 0.21
C ARG A 21 14.94 3.11 -0.66
N LYS A 22 13.93 3.40 -1.48
CA LYS A 22 13.93 4.57 -2.37
C LYS A 22 13.94 5.88 -1.60
N PHE A 23 13.03 6.06 -0.64
CA PHE A 23 12.95 7.28 0.16
C PHE A 23 14.21 7.50 1.02
N THR A 24 14.70 6.45 1.69
CA THR A 24 15.87 6.60 2.57
C THR A 24 17.17 6.86 1.81
N LYS A 25 17.34 6.30 0.60
CA LYS A 25 18.45 6.64 -0.30
C LYS A 25 18.45 8.11 -0.74
N ASN A 26 17.30 8.76 -0.71
CA ASN A 26 17.11 10.17 -1.04
C ASN A 26 16.97 11.05 0.21
N ASN A 27 17.54 10.62 1.34
CA ASN A 27 17.62 11.37 2.60
C ASN A 27 16.28 11.69 3.25
N TYR A 28 15.22 10.92 2.98
CA TYR A 28 13.98 10.98 3.74
C TYR A 28 14.09 10.13 4.99
N ARG A 29 13.52 10.59 6.08
CA ARG A 29 13.14 9.72 7.18
C ARG A 29 11.84 9.02 6.84
N VAL A 30 11.71 7.76 7.24
CA VAL A 30 10.52 6.96 6.94
C VAL A 30 9.94 6.42 8.23
N THR A 31 8.70 6.78 8.52
CA THR A 31 7.92 6.17 9.60
C THR A 31 7.04 5.08 9.03
N VAL A 32 7.29 3.84 9.42
CA VAL A 32 6.52 2.67 8.95
C VAL A 32 5.54 2.23 10.00
N VAL A 33 4.27 2.15 9.61
CA VAL A 33 3.21 1.65 10.51
C VAL A 33 2.95 0.18 10.25
N THR A 34 3.02 -0.63 11.30
CA THR A 34 2.76 -2.07 11.26
C THR A 34 1.81 -2.49 12.37
N ARG A 35 1.06 -3.58 12.17
CA ARG A 35 0.17 -4.16 13.18
C ARG A 35 0.89 -5.08 14.16
N ASN A 36 2.07 -5.54 13.80
CA ASN A 36 2.85 -6.49 14.60
C ASN A 36 4.34 -6.19 14.42
N ILE A 37 4.87 -5.40 15.34
CA ILE A 37 6.27 -4.99 15.32
C ILE A 37 7.21 -6.18 15.52
N HIS A 38 6.85 -7.11 16.38
CA HIS A 38 7.71 -8.28 16.69
C HIS A 38 7.94 -9.16 15.47
N GLN A 39 6.93 -9.34 14.62
CA GLN A 39 7.04 -10.17 13.42
C GLN A 39 7.59 -9.44 12.21
N LYS A 40 7.47 -8.10 12.15
CA LYS A 40 7.75 -7.35 10.92
C LYS A 40 8.95 -6.40 11.02
N SER A 41 9.41 -6.08 12.24
CA SER A 41 10.48 -5.10 12.41
C SER A 41 11.79 -5.51 11.74
N TYR A 42 12.16 -6.78 11.79
CA TYR A 42 13.40 -7.25 11.18
C TYR A 42 13.43 -7.00 9.66
N ILE A 43 12.34 -7.33 8.97
CA ILE A 43 12.25 -7.17 7.51
C ILE A 43 12.17 -5.69 7.09
N ILE A 44 11.66 -4.82 7.96
CA ILE A 44 11.60 -3.38 7.72
C ILE A 44 12.97 -2.75 8.00
N LYS A 45 13.62 -3.08 9.12
CA LYS A 45 14.91 -2.53 9.51
C LYS A 45 16.03 -2.81 8.51
N THR A 46 15.98 -3.96 7.83
CA THR A 46 16.97 -4.32 6.80
C THR A 46 16.87 -3.51 5.52
N GLN A 47 15.87 -2.63 5.38
CA GLN A 47 15.66 -1.85 4.15
C GLN A 47 16.46 -0.54 4.09
N ALA A 48 17.02 -0.06 5.21
CA ALA A 48 17.81 1.16 5.25
C ALA A 48 18.76 1.18 6.44
N ASN A 49 19.69 2.13 6.41
CA ASN A 49 20.64 2.37 7.50
C ASN A 49 19.92 2.81 8.78
N ALA A 50 20.56 2.58 9.93
CA ALA A 50 20.07 3.03 11.22
C ALA A 50 19.84 4.56 11.23
N GLY A 51 18.76 4.99 11.88
CA GLY A 51 18.40 6.39 11.99
C GLY A 51 17.51 6.94 10.87
N TYR A 52 17.29 6.17 9.79
CA TYR A 52 16.40 6.57 8.70
C TYR A 52 15.00 5.97 8.78
N ILE A 53 14.81 4.96 9.61
CA ILE A 53 13.52 4.26 9.75
C ILE A 53 13.07 4.26 11.21
N ASP A 54 11.84 4.75 11.40
CA ASP A 54 11.08 4.58 12.64
C ASP A 54 9.94 3.59 12.41
N ILE A 55 9.79 2.61 13.29
CA ILE A 55 8.72 1.61 13.19
C ILE A 55 7.74 1.80 14.32
N VAL A 56 6.49 2.04 13.97
CA VAL A 56 5.42 2.26 14.95
C VAL A 56 4.39 1.13 14.84
N GLU A 57 4.10 0.50 15.97
CA GLU A 57 3.00 -0.45 16.03
C GLU A 57 1.69 0.30 16.26
N ALA A 58 0.77 0.20 15.29
CA ALA A 58 -0.57 0.74 15.41
C ALA A 58 -1.59 -0.11 14.68
N ASN A 59 -2.78 -0.21 15.29
CA ASN A 59 -3.94 -0.73 14.61
C ASN A 59 -4.57 0.39 13.77
N ILE A 60 -4.99 0.09 12.54
CA ILE A 60 -5.66 1.04 11.65
C ILE A 60 -7.00 1.58 12.23
N PHE A 61 -7.56 0.91 13.22
CA PHE A 61 -8.77 1.33 13.94
C PHE A 61 -8.47 2.23 15.15
N ASP A 62 -7.21 2.37 15.55
CA ASP A 62 -6.79 3.29 16.61
C ASP A 62 -6.52 4.69 16.04
N GLU A 63 -7.61 5.41 15.79
CA GLU A 63 -7.54 6.76 15.21
C GLU A 63 -6.66 7.71 16.04
N LYS A 64 -6.69 7.63 17.37
CA LYS A 64 -5.88 8.50 18.24
C LYS A 64 -4.39 8.30 18.00
N LYS A 65 -3.96 7.03 17.88
CA LYS A 65 -2.57 6.69 17.61
C LYS A 65 -2.16 7.05 16.18
N ILE A 66 -3.04 6.79 15.20
CA ILE A 66 -2.81 7.18 13.81
C ILE A 66 -2.64 8.69 13.69
N ARG A 67 -3.51 9.48 14.30
CA ARG A 67 -3.48 10.94 14.28
C ARG A 67 -2.13 11.53 14.72
N LYS A 68 -1.56 11.03 15.81
CA LYS A 68 -0.24 11.45 16.31
C LYS A 68 0.90 11.27 15.32
N LEU A 69 0.79 10.31 14.41
CA LEU A 69 1.83 10.06 13.41
C LEU A 69 1.89 11.17 12.34
N PHE A 70 0.79 11.90 12.14
CA PHE A 70 0.72 12.98 11.16
C PHE A 70 1.39 14.26 11.62
N GLU A 71 1.60 14.47 12.93
CA GLU A 71 2.24 15.67 13.49
C GLU A 71 3.66 15.93 12.92
N ASN A 72 4.35 14.89 12.51
CA ASN A 72 5.70 14.97 11.97
C ASN A 72 5.82 14.45 10.54
N ALA A 73 4.72 14.24 9.83
CA ALA A 73 4.72 13.72 8.48
C ALA A 73 4.63 14.84 7.43
N ASP A 74 5.44 14.75 6.38
CA ASP A 74 5.38 15.63 5.21
C ASP A 74 4.60 14.96 4.06
N ILE A 75 4.72 13.62 3.98
CA ILE A 75 4.13 12.78 2.93
C ILE A 75 3.47 11.58 3.60
N CYS A 76 2.30 11.19 3.12
CA CYS A 76 1.63 9.96 3.52
C CYS A 76 1.47 9.02 2.32
N VAL A 77 1.85 7.74 2.48
CA VAL A 77 1.68 6.71 1.47
C VAL A 77 0.88 5.54 2.03
N ASN A 78 -0.24 5.24 1.41
CA ASN A 78 -1.09 4.11 1.78
C ASN A 78 -0.99 2.97 0.76
N LEU A 79 -0.32 1.91 1.14
CA LEU A 79 -0.15 0.67 0.36
C LEU A 79 -1.01 -0.48 0.90
N ILE A 80 -1.84 -0.22 1.92
CA ILE A 80 -2.67 -1.27 2.52
C ILE A 80 -3.83 -1.62 1.60
N GLY A 81 -3.96 -2.91 1.31
CA GLY A 81 -5.08 -3.50 0.60
C GLY A 81 -5.22 -4.97 0.95
N ILE A 82 -6.41 -5.52 0.71
CA ILE A 82 -6.72 -6.95 0.86
C ILE A 82 -7.41 -7.44 -0.40
N LEU A 83 -7.16 -8.70 -0.80
CA LEU A 83 -7.81 -9.32 -1.95
C LEU A 83 -9.09 -10.08 -1.56
N PHE A 84 -9.20 -10.43 -0.27
CA PHE A 84 -10.37 -11.12 0.29
C PHE A 84 -10.56 -10.73 1.74
N GLU A 85 -11.80 -10.77 2.19
CA GLU A 85 -12.18 -10.42 3.55
C GLU A 85 -11.80 -11.51 4.55
N LYS A 86 -11.44 -11.10 5.76
CA LYS A 86 -11.14 -11.98 6.89
C LYS A 86 -11.92 -11.54 8.12
N LYS A 87 -12.07 -12.43 9.08
CA LYS A 87 -12.64 -12.12 10.41
C LYS A 87 -11.85 -10.99 11.10
N ARG A 88 -12.39 -10.42 12.18
CA ARG A 88 -11.78 -9.38 13.03
C ARG A 88 -11.58 -8.02 12.32
N GLY A 89 -12.57 -7.58 11.55
CA GLY A 89 -12.58 -6.24 10.97
C GLY A 89 -11.76 -6.05 9.69
N ASN A 90 -11.10 -7.08 9.18
CA ASN A 90 -10.43 -7.04 7.88
C ASN A 90 -11.45 -7.20 6.74
N THR A 91 -12.34 -6.22 6.60
CA THR A 91 -13.36 -6.15 5.53
C THR A 91 -12.93 -5.16 4.46
N PHE A 92 -13.46 -5.31 3.26
CA PHE A 92 -13.24 -4.34 2.18
C PHE A 92 -13.64 -2.93 2.59
N LYS A 93 -14.80 -2.80 3.26
CA LYS A 93 -15.28 -1.50 3.76
C LYS A 93 -14.28 -0.83 4.69
N ASN A 94 -13.75 -1.55 5.66
CA ASN A 94 -12.80 -0.98 6.62
C ASN A 94 -11.45 -0.62 5.98
N ILE A 95 -10.93 -1.51 5.13
CA ILE A 95 -9.57 -1.39 4.59
C ILE A 95 -9.51 -0.49 3.35
N HIS A 96 -10.51 -0.57 2.46
CA HIS A 96 -10.49 0.15 1.19
C HIS A 96 -11.26 1.46 1.23
N VAL A 97 -12.21 1.63 2.19
CA VAL A 97 -13.09 2.81 2.23
C VAL A 97 -12.81 3.67 3.46
N ILE A 98 -13.03 3.12 4.67
CA ILE A 98 -12.98 3.89 5.91
C ILE A 98 -11.56 4.35 6.21
N PHE A 99 -10.60 3.43 6.20
CA PHE A 99 -9.23 3.76 6.55
C PHE A 99 -8.56 4.77 5.59
N PRO A 100 -8.61 4.61 4.26
CA PRO A 100 -8.05 5.62 3.35
C PRO A 100 -8.76 6.97 3.44
N SER A 101 -10.08 6.98 3.69
CA SER A 101 -10.84 8.21 3.94
C SER A 101 -10.36 8.94 5.19
N LEU A 102 -10.07 8.21 6.28
CA LEU A 102 -9.47 8.77 7.48
C LEU A 102 -8.10 9.39 7.17
N LEU A 103 -7.22 8.66 6.45
CA LEU A 103 -5.90 9.19 6.10
C LEU A 103 -6.00 10.47 5.26
N ALA A 104 -6.91 10.53 4.30
CA ALA A 104 -7.15 11.72 3.49
C ALA A 104 -7.58 12.93 4.35
N LYS A 105 -8.49 12.71 5.31
CA LYS A 105 -8.89 13.75 6.28
C LYS A 105 -7.71 14.25 7.11
N LEU A 106 -6.89 13.34 7.62
CA LEU A 106 -5.71 13.69 8.40
C LEU A 106 -4.67 14.43 7.56
N CYS A 107 -4.44 14.01 6.30
CA CYS A 107 -3.57 14.74 5.39
C CYS A 107 -4.01 16.20 5.21
N LYS A 108 -5.31 16.44 5.08
CA LYS A 108 -5.86 17.82 5.01
C LYS A 108 -5.69 18.57 6.31
N GLU A 109 -6.03 17.96 7.43
CA GLU A 109 -5.97 18.55 8.77
C GLU A 109 -4.54 18.99 9.15
N TYR A 110 -3.56 18.14 8.85
CA TYR A 110 -2.14 18.41 9.15
C TYR A 110 -1.39 19.07 7.99
N ASN A 111 -2.08 19.51 6.93
CA ASN A 111 -1.52 20.20 5.77
C ASN A 111 -0.36 19.46 5.11
N LEU A 112 -0.46 18.12 4.96
CA LEU A 112 0.53 17.33 4.24
C LEU A 112 0.58 17.77 2.77
N LYS A 113 1.78 17.73 2.20
CA LYS A 113 1.99 18.11 0.79
C LYS A 113 1.46 17.06 -0.18
N HIS A 114 1.64 15.79 0.18
CA HIS A 114 1.32 14.67 -0.70
C HIS A 114 0.64 13.55 0.08
N PHE A 115 -0.45 13.06 -0.48
CA PHE A 115 -1.07 11.79 -0.11
C PHE A 115 -1.12 10.88 -1.33
N ILE A 116 -0.43 9.74 -1.26
CA ILE A 116 -0.38 8.75 -2.33
C ILE A 116 -1.13 7.49 -1.88
N HIS A 117 -2.10 7.07 -2.66
CA HIS A 117 -2.90 5.88 -2.39
C HIS A 117 -2.79 4.85 -3.50
N LEU A 118 -2.52 3.59 -3.14
CA LEU A 118 -2.45 2.50 -4.09
C LEU A 118 -3.81 1.82 -4.26
N SER A 119 -4.38 1.97 -5.44
CA SER A 119 -5.60 1.31 -5.89
C SER A 119 -5.26 0.12 -6.80
N ALA A 120 -6.06 -0.16 -7.82
CA ALA A 120 -5.81 -1.22 -8.77
C ALA A 120 -6.36 -0.87 -10.16
N LEU A 121 -5.69 -1.39 -11.21
CA LEU A 121 -6.14 -1.28 -12.59
C LEU A 121 -7.40 -2.14 -12.81
N GLY A 122 -8.28 -1.71 -13.71
CA GLY A 122 -9.46 -2.47 -14.14
C GLY A 122 -10.64 -2.47 -13.17
N ILE A 123 -10.58 -1.71 -12.06
CA ILE A 123 -11.68 -1.68 -11.09
C ILE A 123 -12.95 -1.02 -11.64
N ASN A 124 -12.84 -0.15 -12.65
CA ASN A 124 -14.01 0.48 -13.29
C ASN A 124 -14.83 -0.53 -14.11
N GLU A 125 -14.18 -1.55 -14.66
CA GLU A 125 -14.82 -2.56 -15.50
C GLU A 125 -15.35 -3.74 -14.68
N ALA A 126 -14.79 -3.99 -13.50
CA ALA A 126 -15.15 -5.12 -12.62
C ALA A 126 -16.23 -4.76 -11.59
N ILE A 127 -17.30 -4.08 -12.00
CA ILE A 127 -18.35 -3.55 -11.10
C ILE A 127 -19.10 -4.63 -10.31
N ASP A 128 -19.12 -5.87 -10.77
CA ASP A 128 -19.72 -7.00 -10.06
C ASP A 128 -18.87 -7.47 -8.88
N SER A 129 -17.60 -7.10 -8.85
CA SER A 129 -16.68 -7.44 -7.78
C SER A 129 -16.84 -6.53 -6.56
N ASN A 130 -17.09 -7.11 -5.39
CA ASN A 130 -17.09 -6.36 -4.12
C ASN A 130 -15.74 -5.67 -3.86
N TYR A 131 -14.65 -6.31 -4.25
CA TYR A 131 -13.31 -5.73 -4.20
C TYR A 131 -13.22 -4.44 -5.04
N ALA A 132 -13.61 -4.50 -6.30
CA ALA A 132 -13.52 -3.36 -7.21
C ALA A 132 -14.43 -2.21 -6.74
N ARG A 133 -15.68 -2.50 -6.38
CA ARG A 133 -16.60 -1.49 -5.82
C ARG A 133 -16.04 -0.80 -4.59
N SER A 134 -15.47 -1.56 -3.66
CA SER A 134 -14.87 -0.99 -2.45
C SER A 134 -13.66 -0.10 -2.74
N LYS A 135 -12.85 -0.45 -3.73
CA LYS A 135 -11.72 0.39 -4.17
C LYS A 135 -12.22 1.70 -4.78
N LEU A 136 -13.21 1.65 -5.69
CA LEU A 136 -13.82 2.84 -6.28
C LEU A 136 -14.44 3.77 -5.24
N GLU A 137 -15.19 3.22 -4.29
CA GLU A 137 -15.76 4.00 -3.18
C GLU A 137 -14.66 4.65 -2.33
N GLY A 138 -13.57 3.92 -2.06
CA GLY A 138 -12.42 4.44 -1.34
C GLY A 138 -11.75 5.60 -2.06
N GLU A 139 -11.54 5.48 -3.37
CA GLU A 139 -10.98 6.57 -4.20
C GLU A 139 -11.85 7.82 -4.20
N ALA A 140 -13.16 7.65 -4.37
CA ALA A 140 -14.12 8.75 -4.33
C ALA A 140 -14.08 9.50 -2.97
N ASN A 141 -14.00 8.75 -1.86
CA ASN A 141 -13.90 9.33 -0.53
C ASN A 141 -12.55 10.03 -0.27
N ILE A 142 -11.46 9.50 -0.82
CA ILE A 142 -10.15 10.15 -0.75
C ILE A 142 -10.22 11.51 -1.47
N LEU A 143 -10.65 11.53 -2.73
CA LEU A 143 -10.72 12.76 -3.53
C LEU A 143 -11.67 13.80 -2.94
N LYS A 144 -12.77 13.36 -2.32
CA LYS A 144 -13.68 14.25 -1.59
C LYS A 144 -13.02 14.93 -0.40
N ASN A 145 -12.17 14.22 0.36
CA ASN A 145 -11.53 14.73 1.57
C ASN A 145 -10.21 15.47 1.28
N PHE A 146 -9.44 15.02 0.30
CA PHE A 146 -8.14 15.57 -0.09
C PHE A 146 -7.99 15.54 -1.63
N PRO A 147 -8.55 16.54 -2.36
CA PRO A 147 -8.62 16.53 -3.83
C PRO A 147 -7.27 16.45 -4.55
N THR A 148 -6.19 16.89 -3.91
CA THR A 148 -4.83 16.87 -4.47
C THR A 148 -4.10 15.55 -4.24
N SER A 149 -4.80 14.50 -3.75
CA SER A 149 -4.21 13.18 -3.57
C SER A 149 -3.87 12.51 -4.90
N THR A 150 -2.77 11.77 -4.91
CA THR A 150 -2.36 10.93 -6.04
C THR A 150 -2.89 9.52 -5.84
N ILE A 151 -3.74 9.06 -6.75
CA ILE A 151 -4.26 7.70 -6.75
C ILE A 151 -3.60 6.92 -7.88
N LEU A 152 -2.85 5.87 -7.53
CA LEU A 152 -2.18 5.01 -8.49
C LEU A 152 -2.95 3.71 -8.65
N ARG A 153 -3.21 3.31 -9.89
CA ARG A 153 -3.91 2.06 -10.27
C ARG A 153 -2.97 1.11 -11.00
N PRO A 154 -2.00 0.49 -10.31
CA PRO A 154 -1.13 -0.47 -10.97
C PRO A 154 -1.90 -1.73 -11.35
N SER A 155 -1.39 -2.43 -12.38
CA SER A 155 -1.74 -3.80 -12.68
C SER A 155 -0.98 -4.75 -11.73
N VAL A 156 -0.71 -5.97 -12.17
CA VAL A 156 0.09 -6.93 -11.39
C VAL A 156 1.49 -6.38 -11.18
N VAL A 157 1.88 -6.22 -9.90
CA VAL A 157 3.21 -5.76 -9.52
C VAL A 157 4.08 -6.98 -9.25
N TYR A 158 5.18 -7.11 -9.97
CA TYR A 158 6.09 -8.25 -9.84
C TYR A 158 7.48 -7.84 -9.36
N SER A 159 8.14 -8.75 -8.67
CA SER A 159 9.55 -8.67 -8.26
C SER A 159 10.05 -10.06 -7.87
N VAL A 160 11.32 -10.17 -7.49
CA VAL A 160 11.93 -11.45 -7.07
C VAL A 160 11.17 -12.12 -5.91
N ASP A 161 10.53 -11.34 -5.05
CA ASP A 161 9.86 -11.80 -3.82
C ASP A 161 8.36 -11.47 -3.79
N ASP A 162 7.72 -11.39 -4.97
CA ASP A 162 6.28 -11.15 -5.04
C ASP A 162 5.47 -12.43 -4.76
N ASN A 163 4.23 -12.21 -4.31
CA ASN A 163 3.33 -13.32 -4.00
C ASN A 163 2.61 -13.87 -5.24
N PHE A 164 2.49 -13.08 -6.32
CA PHE A 164 1.72 -13.48 -7.48
C PHE A 164 2.48 -14.52 -8.31
N THR A 165 3.69 -14.16 -8.76
CA THR A 165 4.52 -15.10 -9.57
C THR A 165 4.93 -16.31 -8.75
N THR A 166 5.30 -16.13 -7.46
CA THR A 166 5.65 -17.24 -6.57
C THR A 166 4.47 -18.21 -6.35
N SER A 167 3.26 -17.69 -6.18
CA SER A 167 2.07 -18.54 -6.03
C SER A 167 1.76 -19.30 -7.32
N PHE A 168 1.88 -18.65 -8.47
CA PHE A 168 1.72 -19.30 -9.77
C PHE A 168 2.76 -20.39 -10.00
N MET A 169 4.04 -20.11 -9.75
CA MET A 169 5.11 -21.11 -9.86
C MET A 169 4.88 -22.31 -8.93
N THR A 170 4.46 -22.06 -7.70
CA THR A 170 4.12 -23.12 -6.75
C THR A 170 2.96 -23.96 -7.24
N LEU A 171 1.93 -23.35 -7.81
CA LEU A 171 0.77 -24.05 -8.34
C LEU A 171 1.13 -24.90 -9.55
N LEU A 172 1.88 -24.34 -10.51
CA LEU A 172 2.36 -25.05 -11.69
C LEU A 172 3.26 -26.27 -11.34
N ASN A 173 4.09 -26.14 -10.32
CA ASN A 173 4.96 -27.23 -9.86
C ASN A 173 4.21 -28.35 -9.12
N ARG A 174 3.01 -28.08 -8.60
CA ARG A 174 2.23 -29.05 -7.81
C ARG A 174 1.11 -29.73 -8.58
N LEU A 175 0.60 -29.09 -9.62
CA LEU A 175 -0.55 -29.60 -10.37
C LEU A 175 -0.08 -30.24 -11.68
N PRO A 176 -0.50 -31.50 -11.97
CA PRO A 176 -0.22 -32.15 -13.25
C PRO A 176 -1.02 -31.52 -14.40
N ILE A 177 -2.13 -30.85 -14.09
CA ILE A 177 -2.99 -30.17 -15.06
C ILE A 177 -3.33 -28.79 -14.48
N PHE A 178 -3.11 -27.73 -15.28
CA PHE A 178 -3.41 -26.37 -14.89
C PHE A 178 -4.68 -25.86 -15.59
N PRO A 179 -5.72 -25.42 -14.86
CA PRO A 179 -6.93 -24.87 -15.47
C PRO A 179 -6.64 -23.53 -16.12
N LEU A 180 -6.90 -23.41 -17.41
CA LEU A 180 -6.80 -22.13 -18.12
C LEU A 180 -8.12 -21.36 -18.01
N TYR A 181 -8.15 -20.40 -17.11
CA TYR A 181 -9.29 -19.47 -17.00
C TYR A 181 -9.41 -18.63 -18.28
N TYR A 182 -10.64 -18.45 -18.78
CA TYR A 182 -10.94 -17.74 -20.01
C TYR A 182 -10.11 -18.23 -21.21
N HIS A 183 -9.88 -19.56 -21.30
CA HIS A 183 -9.07 -20.20 -22.34
C HIS A 183 -7.64 -19.60 -22.47
N GLY A 184 -7.07 -19.09 -21.38
CA GLY A 184 -5.76 -18.47 -21.37
C GLY A 184 -5.67 -17.10 -22.06
N LYS A 185 -6.82 -16.47 -22.38
CA LYS A 185 -6.86 -15.17 -23.10
C LYS A 185 -6.77 -13.95 -22.18
N THR A 186 -6.66 -14.14 -20.85
CA THR A 186 -6.51 -13.04 -19.91
C THR A 186 -5.20 -12.29 -20.18
N LYS A 187 -5.30 -11.00 -20.45
CA LYS A 187 -4.14 -10.13 -20.68
C LYS A 187 -3.77 -9.41 -19.38
N PHE A 188 -2.49 -9.34 -19.11
CA PHE A 188 -1.92 -8.59 -18.00
C PHE A 188 -0.96 -7.54 -18.52
N THR A 189 -0.87 -6.40 -17.85
CA THR A 189 0.12 -5.33 -18.08
C THR A 189 0.99 -5.21 -16.83
N PRO A 190 1.87 -6.19 -16.56
CA PRO A 190 2.64 -6.20 -15.32
C PRO A 190 3.60 -5.01 -15.25
N ILE A 191 3.79 -4.49 -14.03
CA ILE A 191 4.78 -3.43 -13.75
C ILE A 191 5.80 -3.97 -12.76
N HIS A 192 7.09 -3.68 -12.99
CA HIS A 192 8.11 -4.05 -12.02
C HIS A 192 8.01 -3.17 -10.77
N CYS A 193 8.28 -3.77 -9.60
CA CYS A 193 8.11 -3.09 -8.32
C CYS A 193 9.01 -1.84 -8.18
N SER A 194 10.23 -1.84 -8.77
CA SER A 194 11.09 -0.66 -8.76
C SER A 194 10.48 0.51 -9.53
N ASP A 195 9.91 0.23 -10.72
CA ASP A 195 9.34 1.27 -11.57
C ASP A 195 8.12 1.91 -10.91
N LEU A 196 7.27 1.08 -10.25
CA LEU A 196 6.16 1.59 -9.45
C LEU A 196 6.65 2.47 -8.29
N THR A 197 7.72 2.07 -7.60
CA THR A 197 8.26 2.87 -6.49
C THR A 197 8.96 4.14 -6.97
N ASP A 198 9.49 4.15 -8.19
CA ASP A 198 10.01 5.36 -8.82
C ASP A 198 8.88 6.34 -9.13
N ILE A 199 7.76 5.86 -9.69
CA ILE A 199 6.55 6.66 -9.91
C ILE A 199 6.00 7.26 -8.61
N ILE A 200 5.98 6.46 -7.52
CA ILE A 200 5.51 6.94 -6.21
C ILE A 200 6.43 8.04 -5.65
N TYR A 201 7.71 7.96 -5.91
CA TYR A 201 8.72 8.90 -5.40
C TYR A 201 8.70 10.24 -6.16
N HIS A 202 8.51 10.25 -7.47
CA HIS A 202 8.48 11.44 -8.34
C HIS A 202 7.13 12.14 -8.34
#